data_ad36c911187a4a6fd662e8e0fd464560
#
_entry.id   ad36c911187a4a6fd662e8e0fd464560
#
_cell.length_a   1.000
_cell.length_b   1.000
_cell.length_c   1.000
_cell.angle_alpha   90.00
_cell.angle_beta   90.00
_cell.angle_gamma   90.00
#
_symmetry.space_group_name_H-M   'P 1'
#
loop_
_entity.id
_entity.type
_entity.pdbx_description
1 polymer ?
#
loop_
_entity_poly.entity_id
_entity_poly.type
_entity_poly.pdbx_seq_one_letter_code
_entity_poly.pdbx_strand_id
1 'polypeptide(L)'
;MKSMIVFSLYEKISCFICSCKSMSSPLYLLYKKLREEKMDLLKHYKNSYLSYFLMYFFFFFSLAFFSGFLSVYLMDQGFSASQVSFVVSCSFILSVIVQPFIGKLNDVYESKYVNGVLLLIAGLLGIIFMFLKNIYLIALVYSLVLSITNGTNPIIERMAVLSRFKYGSIRVWATIGYAIATIISGYIYKNIGSFSLYVFFAIGEFLCVIGLLGTQSILPPVEKTNEKISMSSVFKIKHIPYYLIIVCLFYGITNVHHLYLPAMLKQSGLPINNVSNIIFVSTLSEVPVTLLSHFYMNRFSNKQLLMSVFILLCIQFFTFSFLSSLIIQIMIVFLTKTVATMAFVMINLRIISTIVDNARQNTALSLVSACKSFASIVFQMLAGYLIDFTGYQMFYFVLFICSVIGMVLVFFFKVPTNKDLKVFH
;
A
#
# COMPACT_ATOMS: atom_id res chain seq x y z
N MET A 1 -20.77 -23.73 -4.46
CA MET A 1 -22.16 -23.98 -4.86
C MET A 1 -22.66 -23.02 -5.96
N LYS A 2 -22.41 -21.72 -5.96
CA LYS A 2 -22.81 -20.80 -7.05
C LYS A 2 -22.02 -20.99 -8.37
N SER A 3 -20.77 -21.38 -8.32
CA SER A 3 -20.00 -21.73 -9.54
C SER A 3 -20.53 -22.96 -10.26
N MET A 4 -21.08 -23.92 -9.51
CA MET A 4 -21.77 -25.08 -10.10
C MET A 4 -23.07 -24.69 -10.79
N ILE A 5 -23.78 -23.68 -10.29
CA ILE A 5 -25.04 -23.21 -10.89
C ILE A 5 -24.78 -22.46 -12.20
N VAL A 6 -23.75 -21.61 -12.24
CA VAL A 6 -23.34 -20.93 -13.48
C VAL A 6 -22.75 -21.92 -14.49
N PHE A 7 -22.00 -22.92 -14.03
CA PHE A 7 -21.47 -23.98 -14.87
C PHE A 7 -22.60 -24.89 -15.40
N SER A 8 -23.58 -25.24 -14.55
CA SER A 8 -24.77 -26.02 -14.92
C SER A 8 -25.69 -25.26 -15.88
N LEU A 9 -25.86 -23.95 -15.71
CA LEU A 9 -26.59 -23.12 -16.67
C LEU A 9 -25.83 -23.03 -18.02
N TYR A 10 -24.51 -22.92 -17.95
CA TYR A 10 -23.65 -22.89 -19.16
C TYR A 10 -23.65 -24.24 -19.88
N GLU A 11 -23.61 -25.37 -19.15
CA GLU A 11 -23.79 -26.72 -19.76
C GLU A 11 -25.20 -26.92 -20.36
N LYS A 12 -26.23 -26.45 -19.66
CA LYS A 12 -27.61 -26.56 -20.19
C LYS A 12 -27.83 -25.70 -21.46
N ILE A 13 -27.27 -24.49 -21.48
CA ILE A 13 -27.31 -23.62 -22.67
C ILE A 13 -26.42 -24.23 -23.78
N SER A 14 -25.25 -24.75 -23.43
CA SER A 14 -24.36 -25.47 -24.37
C SER A 14 -25.01 -26.74 -24.93
N CYS A 15 -25.71 -27.50 -24.07
CA CYS A 15 -26.44 -28.70 -24.49
C CYS A 15 -27.66 -28.37 -25.35
N PHE A 16 -28.39 -27.29 -25.08
CA PHE A 16 -29.49 -26.80 -25.89
C PHE A 16 -29.02 -26.33 -27.29
N ILE A 17 -27.86 -25.66 -27.35
CA ILE A 17 -27.20 -25.23 -28.60
C ILE A 17 -26.58 -26.45 -29.34
N CYS A 18 -26.09 -27.46 -28.62
CA CYS A 18 -25.57 -28.71 -29.21
C CYS A 18 -26.67 -29.60 -29.78
N SER A 19 -27.90 -29.59 -29.24
CA SER A 19 -29.06 -30.27 -29.82
C SER A 19 -29.51 -29.66 -31.15
N CYS A 20 -29.10 -28.40 -31.43
CA CYS A 20 -29.35 -27.73 -32.71
C CYS A 20 -28.29 -28.02 -33.80
N LYS A 21 -27.49 -29.07 -33.65
CA LYS A 21 -26.41 -29.47 -34.58
C LYS A 21 -26.84 -29.76 -36.04
N SER A 22 -28.13 -29.82 -36.32
CA SER A 22 -28.66 -30.07 -37.66
C SER A 22 -29.06 -28.83 -38.45
N MET A 23 -28.84 -27.60 -37.87
CA MET A 23 -29.17 -26.35 -38.60
C MET A 23 -27.90 -25.55 -38.89
N SER A 24 -27.59 -25.36 -40.15
CA SER A 24 -26.71 -24.32 -40.71
C SER A 24 -27.31 -22.92 -40.49
N SER A 25 -27.68 -22.58 -39.23
CA SER A 25 -28.29 -21.29 -38.95
C SER A 25 -27.19 -20.23 -38.79
N PRO A 26 -27.40 -19.01 -39.32
CA PRO A 26 -26.47 -17.88 -39.18
C PRO A 26 -26.12 -17.60 -37.72
N LEU A 27 -27.02 -17.93 -36.78
CA LEU A 27 -26.81 -17.82 -35.30
C LEU A 27 -25.73 -18.76 -34.79
N TYR A 28 -25.61 -20.00 -35.27
CA TYR A 28 -24.58 -20.93 -34.88
C TYR A 28 -23.19 -20.49 -35.39
N LEU A 29 -23.11 -19.98 -36.60
CA LEU A 29 -21.88 -19.44 -37.18
C LEU A 29 -21.43 -18.18 -36.42
N LEU A 30 -22.37 -17.30 -36.08
CA LEU A 30 -22.11 -16.12 -35.26
C LEU A 30 -21.62 -16.50 -33.86
N TYR A 31 -22.27 -17.47 -33.23
CA TYR A 31 -21.84 -17.97 -31.91
C TYR A 31 -20.43 -18.61 -31.95
N LYS A 32 -20.15 -19.42 -32.98
CA LYS A 32 -18.83 -20.03 -33.19
C LYS A 32 -17.78 -18.97 -33.44
N LYS A 33 -18.05 -17.96 -34.27
CA LYS A 33 -17.14 -16.83 -34.52
C LYS A 33 -16.89 -16.01 -33.26
N LEU A 34 -17.92 -15.65 -32.50
CA LEU A 34 -17.81 -14.94 -31.23
C LEU A 34 -17.03 -15.76 -30.19
N ARG A 35 -17.18 -17.08 -30.17
CA ARG A 35 -16.44 -17.97 -29.28
C ARG A 35 -14.97 -18.07 -29.69
N GLU A 36 -14.66 -18.14 -30.96
CA GLU A 36 -13.28 -18.15 -31.48
C GLU A 36 -12.60 -16.81 -31.24
N GLU A 37 -13.25 -15.68 -31.52
CA GLU A 37 -12.74 -14.34 -31.19
C GLU A 37 -12.53 -14.16 -29.70
N LYS A 38 -13.44 -14.62 -28.84
CA LYS A 38 -13.32 -14.59 -27.40
C LYS A 38 -12.14 -15.46 -26.88
N MET A 39 -11.96 -16.64 -27.49
CA MET A 39 -10.83 -17.54 -27.16
C MET A 39 -9.49 -16.94 -27.59
N ASP A 40 -9.44 -16.26 -28.68
CA ASP A 40 -8.26 -15.60 -29.24
C ASP A 40 -7.91 -14.35 -28.39
N LEU A 41 -8.88 -13.53 -28.03
CA LEU A 41 -8.74 -12.44 -27.07
C LEU A 41 -8.22 -12.92 -25.71
N LEU A 42 -8.77 -14.02 -25.18
CA LEU A 42 -8.33 -14.60 -23.91
C LEU A 42 -6.90 -15.14 -23.99
N LYS A 43 -6.48 -15.71 -25.12
CA LYS A 43 -5.09 -16.15 -25.34
C LYS A 43 -4.13 -14.97 -25.36
N HIS A 44 -4.48 -13.87 -26.04
CA HIS A 44 -3.68 -12.66 -26.08
C HIS A 44 -3.64 -11.91 -24.74
N TYR A 45 -4.72 -12.01 -23.93
CA TYR A 45 -4.80 -11.39 -22.62
C TYR A 45 -3.98 -12.13 -21.55
N LYS A 46 -3.96 -13.48 -21.60
CA LYS A 46 -3.22 -14.29 -20.63
C LYS A 46 -1.71 -13.98 -20.68
N ASN A 47 -1.14 -13.67 -19.51
CA ASN A 47 0.27 -13.32 -19.33
C ASN A 47 0.73 -12.15 -20.23
N SER A 48 -0.20 -11.21 -20.53
CA SER A 48 0.08 -9.99 -21.27
C SER A 48 0.54 -8.87 -20.36
N TYR A 49 1.23 -7.87 -20.92
CA TYR A 49 1.57 -6.66 -20.15
C TYR A 49 0.33 -5.96 -19.60
N LEU A 50 -0.79 -5.97 -20.35
CA LEU A 50 -2.05 -5.38 -19.95
C LEU A 50 -2.61 -6.02 -18.66
N SER A 51 -2.50 -7.34 -18.49
CA SER A 51 -2.96 -8.01 -17.26
C SER A 51 -2.15 -7.58 -16.02
N TYR A 52 -0.84 -7.44 -16.15
CA TYR A 52 0.01 -6.93 -15.05
C TYR A 52 -0.20 -5.45 -14.80
N PHE A 53 -0.43 -4.65 -15.84
CA PHE A 53 -0.81 -3.24 -15.72
C PHE A 53 -2.12 -3.10 -14.94
N LEU A 54 -3.19 -3.80 -15.34
CA LEU A 54 -4.48 -3.73 -14.66
C LEU A 54 -4.36 -4.16 -13.20
N MET A 55 -3.68 -5.27 -12.93
CA MET A 55 -3.47 -5.76 -11.57
C MET A 55 -2.78 -4.70 -10.70
N TYR A 56 -1.65 -4.18 -11.15
CA TYR A 56 -0.81 -3.28 -10.35
C TYR A 56 -1.39 -1.88 -10.21
N PHE A 57 -1.86 -1.31 -11.33
CA PHE A 57 -2.45 0.02 -11.36
C PHE A 57 -3.69 0.08 -10.47
N PHE A 58 -4.64 -0.84 -10.67
CA PHE A 58 -5.91 -0.80 -9.94
C PHE A 58 -5.81 -1.24 -8.50
N PHE A 59 -4.83 -2.06 -8.13
CA PHE A 59 -4.56 -2.37 -6.72
C PHE A 59 -4.17 -1.13 -5.93
N PHE A 60 -3.23 -0.34 -6.41
CA PHE A 60 -2.80 0.88 -5.72
C PHE A 60 -3.77 2.05 -5.92
N PHE A 61 -4.50 2.06 -7.02
CA PHE A 61 -5.61 2.98 -7.27
C PHE A 61 -6.72 2.78 -6.22
N SER A 62 -7.18 1.56 -6.00
CA SER A 62 -8.19 1.26 -4.99
C SER A 62 -7.69 1.56 -3.58
N LEU A 63 -6.45 1.21 -3.25
CA LEU A 63 -5.87 1.53 -1.95
C LEU A 63 -5.91 3.04 -1.63
N ALA A 64 -5.63 3.90 -2.63
CA ALA A 64 -5.68 5.34 -2.46
C ALA A 64 -7.10 5.85 -2.22
N PHE A 65 -8.11 5.30 -2.88
CA PHE A 65 -9.51 5.63 -2.63
C PHE A 65 -9.97 5.24 -1.24
N PHE A 66 -9.55 4.06 -0.75
CA PHE A 66 -10.00 3.55 0.54
C PHE A 66 -9.34 4.24 1.73
N SER A 67 -8.02 4.44 1.67
CA SER A 67 -7.25 4.92 2.82
C SER A 67 -6.78 6.37 2.71
N GLY A 68 -6.67 6.93 1.49
CA GLY A 68 -6.01 8.22 1.26
C GLY A 68 -6.69 9.43 1.90
N PHE A 69 -8.02 9.40 2.04
CA PHE A 69 -8.82 10.48 2.64
C PHE A 69 -9.62 10.04 3.85
N LEU A 70 -9.24 8.93 4.51
CA LEU A 70 -9.97 8.39 5.65
C LEU A 70 -10.14 9.41 6.78
N SER A 71 -9.06 10.14 7.14
CA SER A 71 -9.13 11.14 8.22
C SER A 71 -10.11 12.26 7.89
N VAL A 72 -10.11 12.74 6.66
CA VAL A 72 -11.07 13.75 6.20
C VAL A 72 -12.49 13.20 6.24
N TYR A 73 -12.69 11.99 5.71
CA TYR A 73 -13.99 11.34 5.65
C TYR A 73 -14.64 11.16 7.03
N LEU A 74 -13.88 10.61 7.99
CA LEU A 74 -14.41 10.37 9.33
C LEU A 74 -14.59 11.68 10.12
N MET A 75 -13.66 12.63 10.00
CA MET A 75 -13.79 13.92 10.67
C MET A 75 -14.96 14.75 10.12
N ASP A 76 -15.27 14.66 8.83
CA ASP A 76 -16.47 15.27 8.24
C ASP A 76 -17.77 14.64 8.73
N GLN A 77 -17.73 13.39 9.19
CA GLN A 77 -18.87 12.72 9.84
C GLN A 77 -18.99 13.06 11.34
N GLY A 78 -18.10 13.91 11.87
CA GLY A 78 -18.11 14.34 13.27
C GLY A 78 -17.30 13.47 14.21
N PHE A 79 -16.53 12.51 13.72
CA PHE A 79 -15.62 11.72 14.56
C PHE A 79 -14.37 12.53 14.94
N SER A 80 -13.90 12.36 16.18
CA SER A 80 -12.69 13.01 16.67
C SER A 80 -11.43 12.38 16.09
N ALA A 81 -10.28 13.07 16.18
CA ALA A 81 -9.01 12.55 15.70
C ALA A 81 -8.59 11.28 16.49
N SER A 82 -8.89 11.19 17.79
CA SER A 82 -8.65 9.98 18.58
C SER A 82 -9.47 8.79 18.08
N GLN A 83 -10.73 9.02 17.66
CA GLN A 83 -11.56 7.96 17.06
C GLN A 83 -11.01 7.51 15.70
N VAL A 84 -10.57 8.43 14.87
CA VAL A 84 -9.89 8.11 13.60
C VAL A 84 -8.61 7.28 13.86
N SER A 85 -7.80 7.70 14.82
CA SER A 85 -6.60 6.98 15.24
C SER A 85 -6.91 5.58 15.76
N PHE A 86 -8.00 5.40 16.52
CA PHE A 86 -8.46 4.08 16.97
C PHE A 86 -8.77 3.16 15.79
N VAL A 87 -9.54 3.64 14.80
CA VAL A 87 -9.87 2.88 13.57
C VAL A 87 -8.60 2.40 12.85
N VAL A 88 -7.64 3.31 12.66
CA VAL A 88 -6.39 2.98 11.95
C VAL A 88 -5.51 2.04 12.78
N SER A 89 -5.43 2.23 14.11
CA SER A 89 -4.68 1.33 15.00
C SER A 89 -5.22 -0.09 14.98
N CYS A 90 -6.54 -0.26 15.01
CA CYS A 90 -7.18 -1.57 14.85
C CYS A 90 -6.79 -2.26 13.54
N SER A 91 -6.65 -1.49 12.44
CA SER A 91 -6.26 -2.08 11.15
C SER A 91 -4.84 -2.62 11.15
N PHE A 92 -3.89 -1.97 11.84
CA PHE A 92 -2.53 -2.51 12.00
C PHE A 92 -2.51 -3.78 12.84
N ILE A 93 -3.27 -3.81 13.94
CA ILE A 93 -3.38 -5.01 14.80
C ILE A 93 -3.92 -6.18 14.00
N LEU A 94 -5.07 -5.98 13.33
CA LEU A 94 -5.71 -7.05 12.57
C LEU A 94 -4.86 -7.51 11.38
N SER A 95 -4.16 -6.59 10.71
CA SER A 95 -3.25 -6.92 9.61
C SER A 95 -2.14 -7.88 10.05
N VAL A 96 -1.53 -7.66 11.21
CA VAL A 96 -0.48 -8.55 11.75
C VAL A 96 -1.02 -9.96 12.01
N ILE A 97 -2.27 -10.07 12.45
CA ILE A 97 -2.92 -11.37 12.72
C ILE A 97 -3.31 -12.07 11.42
N VAL A 98 -3.91 -11.35 10.47
CA VAL A 98 -4.53 -11.94 9.26
C VAL A 98 -3.50 -12.27 8.17
N GLN A 99 -2.41 -11.48 8.04
CA GLN A 99 -1.40 -11.71 7.00
C GLN A 99 -0.81 -13.14 6.97
N PRO A 100 -0.46 -13.78 8.11
CA PRO A 100 0.01 -15.16 8.09
C PRO A 100 -1.02 -16.16 7.58
N PHE A 101 -2.33 -15.92 7.82
CA PHE A 101 -3.38 -16.80 7.30
C PHE A 101 -3.52 -16.66 5.79
N ILE A 102 -3.47 -15.42 5.26
CA ILE A 102 -3.46 -15.18 3.81
C ILE A 102 -2.23 -15.83 3.18
N GLY A 103 -1.06 -15.72 3.81
CA GLY A 103 0.16 -16.41 3.36
C GLY A 103 -0.05 -17.93 3.25
N LYS A 104 -0.59 -18.56 4.29
CA LYS A 104 -0.88 -20.02 4.29
C LYS A 104 -1.87 -20.42 3.20
N LEU A 105 -2.91 -19.60 2.95
CA LEU A 105 -3.85 -19.88 1.85
C LEU A 105 -3.14 -19.87 0.49
N ASN A 106 -2.20 -18.93 0.29
CA ASN A 106 -1.41 -18.86 -0.94
C ASN A 106 -0.35 -19.97 -1.06
N ASP A 107 0.04 -20.60 0.05
CA ASP A 107 0.93 -21.77 0.05
C ASP A 107 0.20 -23.06 -0.33
N VAL A 108 -1.14 -23.11 -0.17
CA VAL A 108 -1.95 -24.31 -0.43
C VAL A 108 -2.71 -24.23 -1.75
N TYR A 109 -3.18 -23.04 -2.10
CA TYR A 109 -4.03 -22.81 -3.27
C TYR A 109 -3.37 -21.90 -4.30
N GLU A 110 -3.87 -21.92 -5.52
CA GLU A 110 -3.37 -21.06 -6.59
C GLU A 110 -3.58 -19.58 -6.26
N SER A 111 -2.49 -18.83 -6.16
CA SER A 111 -2.46 -17.45 -5.63
C SER A 111 -3.42 -16.50 -6.32
N LYS A 112 -3.61 -16.60 -7.66
CA LYS A 112 -4.51 -15.68 -8.37
C LYS A 112 -5.98 -15.84 -7.98
N TYR A 113 -6.45 -17.06 -7.67
CA TYR A 113 -7.83 -17.28 -7.26
C TYR A 113 -8.05 -16.89 -5.81
N VAL A 114 -7.10 -17.23 -4.92
CA VAL A 114 -7.16 -16.83 -3.50
C VAL A 114 -7.24 -15.31 -3.37
N ASN A 115 -6.29 -14.62 -4.00
CA ASN A 115 -6.25 -13.16 -3.89
C ASN A 115 -7.39 -12.49 -4.66
N GLY A 116 -7.84 -13.07 -5.78
CA GLY A 116 -9.01 -12.60 -6.50
C GLY A 116 -10.28 -12.62 -5.63
N VAL A 117 -10.53 -13.72 -4.91
CA VAL A 117 -11.67 -13.81 -3.98
C VAL A 117 -11.52 -12.83 -2.82
N LEU A 118 -10.32 -12.73 -2.23
CA LEU A 118 -10.06 -11.82 -1.12
C LEU A 118 -10.28 -10.35 -1.52
N LEU A 119 -9.82 -9.92 -2.71
CA LEU A 119 -10.02 -8.56 -3.19
C LEU A 119 -11.49 -8.27 -3.51
N LEU A 120 -12.24 -9.24 -4.05
CA LEU A 120 -13.69 -9.08 -4.21
C LEU A 120 -14.41 -8.92 -2.87
N ILE A 121 -14.00 -9.68 -1.85
CA ILE A 121 -14.53 -9.52 -0.49
C ILE A 121 -14.17 -8.13 0.05
N ALA A 122 -12.95 -7.66 -0.14
CA ALA A 122 -12.53 -6.32 0.25
C ALA A 122 -13.38 -5.24 -0.43
N GLY A 123 -13.63 -5.36 -1.73
CA GLY A 123 -14.50 -4.46 -2.49
C GLY A 123 -15.93 -4.40 -1.95
N LEU A 124 -16.52 -5.56 -1.62
CA LEU A 124 -17.85 -5.64 -1.01
C LEU A 124 -17.88 -5.00 0.39
N LEU A 125 -16.86 -5.28 1.22
CA LEU A 125 -16.72 -4.65 2.54
C LEU A 125 -16.54 -3.14 2.42
N GLY A 126 -15.83 -2.65 1.39
CA GLY A 126 -15.70 -1.22 1.11
C GLY A 126 -17.05 -0.54 0.79
N ILE A 127 -17.94 -1.23 0.07
CA ILE A 127 -19.31 -0.73 -0.14
C ILE A 127 -20.09 -0.71 1.18
N ILE A 128 -19.96 -1.75 2.01
CA ILE A 128 -20.63 -1.79 3.34
C ILE A 128 -20.12 -0.65 4.22
N PHE A 129 -18.81 -0.35 4.16
CA PHE A 129 -18.16 0.69 4.97
C PHE A 129 -18.85 2.06 4.86
N MET A 130 -19.32 2.44 3.68
CA MET A 130 -19.93 3.75 3.46
C MET A 130 -21.28 3.97 4.19
N PHE A 131 -21.94 2.88 4.62
CA PHE A 131 -23.23 2.95 5.33
C PHE A 131 -23.07 2.90 6.85
N LEU A 132 -21.84 2.68 7.35
CA LEU A 132 -21.58 2.52 8.77
C LEU A 132 -21.52 3.88 9.47
N LYS A 133 -22.18 3.95 10.64
CA LYS A 133 -22.18 5.13 11.53
C LYS A 133 -21.59 4.81 12.91
N ASN A 134 -21.50 3.55 13.28
CA ASN A 134 -20.93 3.13 14.55
C ASN A 134 -19.41 2.97 14.43
N ILE A 135 -18.65 3.66 15.29
CA ILE A 135 -17.18 3.69 15.23
C ILE A 135 -16.55 2.29 15.36
N TYR A 136 -17.13 1.39 16.14
CA TYR A 136 -16.61 0.03 16.33
C TYR A 136 -16.81 -0.82 15.08
N LEU A 137 -17.97 -0.68 14.40
CA LEU A 137 -18.23 -1.35 13.13
C LEU A 137 -17.36 -0.77 12.00
N ILE A 138 -17.16 0.56 11.99
CA ILE A 138 -16.22 1.24 11.10
C ILE A 138 -14.81 0.67 11.30
N ALA A 139 -14.34 0.58 12.56
CA ALA A 139 -13.02 0.04 12.88
C ALA A 139 -12.88 -1.43 12.44
N LEU A 140 -13.90 -2.25 12.67
CA LEU A 140 -13.89 -3.66 12.26
C LEU A 140 -13.80 -3.80 10.74
N VAL A 141 -14.70 -3.15 9.98
CA VAL A 141 -14.74 -3.29 8.52
C VAL A 141 -13.52 -2.67 7.88
N TYR A 142 -13.08 -1.49 8.33
CA TYR A 142 -11.84 -0.87 7.87
C TYR A 142 -10.63 -1.78 8.08
N SER A 143 -10.53 -2.37 9.26
CA SER A 143 -9.44 -3.28 9.61
C SER A 143 -9.46 -4.56 8.77
N LEU A 144 -10.62 -5.13 8.47
CA LEU A 144 -10.76 -6.28 7.60
C LEU A 144 -10.30 -5.97 6.18
N VAL A 145 -10.76 -4.85 5.61
CA VAL A 145 -10.35 -4.43 4.25
C VAL A 145 -8.84 -4.22 4.17
N LEU A 146 -8.25 -3.44 5.09
CA LEU A 146 -6.81 -3.20 5.06
C LEU A 146 -5.98 -4.46 5.36
N SER A 147 -6.48 -5.37 6.20
CA SER A 147 -5.80 -6.64 6.46
C SER A 147 -5.73 -7.52 5.21
N ILE A 148 -6.82 -7.55 4.44
CA ILE A 148 -6.87 -8.26 3.16
C ILE A 148 -5.91 -7.60 2.17
N THR A 149 -5.99 -6.29 1.99
CA THR A 149 -5.15 -5.56 1.04
C THR A 149 -3.66 -5.67 1.39
N ASN A 150 -3.30 -5.47 2.66
CA ASN A 150 -1.92 -5.61 3.13
C ASN A 150 -1.39 -7.05 3.03
N GLY A 151 -2.25 -8.06 3.21
CA GLY A 151 -1.89 -9.47 3.06
C GLY A 151 -1.73 -9.90 1.61
N THR A 152 -2.48 -9.28 0.70
CA THR A 152 -2.45 -9.56 -0.75
C THR A 152 -1.26 -8.84 -1.44
N ASN A 153 -0.83 -7.69 -0.93
CA ASN A 153 0.23 -6.88 -1.52
C ASN A 153 1.53 -7.65 -1.80
N PRO A 154 2.11 -8.44 -0.86
CA PRO A 154 3.33 -9.21 -1.14
C PRO A 154 3.16 -10.24 -2.27
N ILE A 155 1.95 -10.77 -2.46
CA ILE A 155 1.65 -11.73 -3.51
C ILE A 155 1.60 -11.06 -4.87
N ILE A 156 0.97 -9.88 -4.96
CA ILE A 156 0.95 -9.05 -6.16
C ILE A 156 2.37 -8.62 -6.56
N GLU A 157 3.19 -8.22 -5.58
CA GLU A 157 4.63 -7.94 -5.79
C GLU A 157 5.35 -9.16 -6.37
N ARG A 158 5.17 -10.33 -5.77
CA ARG A 158 5.79 -11.57 -6.23
C ARG A 158 5.36 -11.93 -7.67
N MET A 159 4.07 -11.73 -8.00
CA MET A 159 3.58 -11.96 -9.36
C MET A 159 4.23 -11.04 -10.38
N ALA A 160 4.47 -9.77 -10.02
CA ALA A 160 5.16 -8.82 -10.88
C ALA A 160 6.63 -9.19 -11.06
N VAL A 161 7.33 -9.60 -10.00
CA VAL A 161 8.75 -10.03 -10.04
C VAL A 161 8.94 -11.28 -10.90
N LEU A 162 8.01 -12.25 -10.80
CA LEU A 162 8.06 -13.50 -11.57
C LEU A 162 7.53 -13.36 -13.00
N SER A 163 7.06 -12.18 -13.39
CA SER A 163 6.57 -11.93 -14.74
C SER A 163 7.72 -11.94 -15.76
N ARG A 164 7.38 -12.13 -17.03
CA ARG A 164 8.33 -12.01 -18.15
C ARG A 164 8.77 -10.56 -18.44
N PHE A 165 8.14 -9.59 -17.80
CA PHE A 165 8.41 -8.17 -18.00
C PHE A 165 9.39 -7.65 -16.94
N LYS A 166 10.10 -6.55 -17.25
CA LYS A 166 10.97 -5.89 -16.27
C LYS A 166 10.13 -5.38 -15.10
N TYR A 167 10.46 -5.79 -13.87
CA TYR A 167 9.74 -5.40 -12.66
C TYR A 167 9.53 -3.88 -12.56
N GLY A 168 10.56 -3.08 -12.83
CA GLY A 168 10.46 -1.62 -12.79
C GLY A 168 9.39 -1.04 -13.71
N SER A 169 9.17 -1.63 -14.90
CA SER A 169 8.14 -1.18 -15.84
C SER A 169 6.71 -1.48 -15.35
N ILE A 170 6.54 -2.50 -14.51
CA ILE A 170 5.26 -2.80 -13.88
C ILE A 170 5.10 -1.95 -12.61
N ARG A 171 6.15 -1.83 -11.80
CA ARG A 171 6.13 -1.14 -10.51
C ARG A 171 5.75 0.35 -10.62
N VAL A 172 6.14 1.02 -11.70
CA VAL A 172 5.78 2.42 -11.96
C VAL A 172 4.26 2.64 -11.96
N TRP A 173 3.49 1.67 -12.43
CA TRP A 173 2.02 1.78 -12.46
C TRP A 173 1.37 1.84 -11.08
N ALA A 174 2.04 1.33 -10.04
CA ALA A 174 1.57 1.50 -8.66
C ALA A 174 1.55 2.98 -8.25
N THR A 175 2.66 3.69 -8.46
CA THR A 175 2.77 5.12 -8.14
C THR A 175 1.82 5.96 -8.98
N ILE A 176 1.71 5.65 -10.29
CA ILE A 176 0.79 6.34 -11.19
C ILE A 176 -0.66 6.08 -10.79
N GLY A 177 -1.04 4.83 -10.49
CA GLY A 177 -2.38 4.46 -10.06
C GLY A 177 -2.78 5.15 -8.76
N TYR A 178 -1.90 5.11 -7.75
CA TYR A 178 -2.13 5.81 -6.49
C TYR A 178 -2.26 7.33 -6.69
N ALA A 179 -1.39 7.94 -7.47
CA ALA A 179 -1.40 9.38 -7.74
C ALA A 179 -2.69 9.80 -8.47
N ILE A 180 -3.06 9.11 -9.55
CA ILE A 180 -4.30 9.40 -10.30
C ILE A 180 -5.52 9.23 -9.40
N ALA A 181 -5.57 8.19 -8.57
CA ALA A 181 -6.66 7.99 -7.63
C ALA A 181 -6.78 9.15 -6.63
N THR A 182 -5.67 9.68 -6.11
CA THR A 182 -5.73 10.81 -5.16
C THR A 182 -6.32 12.07 -5.78
N ILE A 183 -5.96 12.42 -7.02
CA ILE A 183 -6.55 13.60 -7.69
C ILE A 183 -8.03 13.41 -7.99
N ILE A 184 -8.42 12.23 -8.49
CA ILE A 184 -9.82 11.87 -8.77
C ILE A 184 -10.62 11.86 -7.47
N SER A 185 -10.07 11.34 -6.36
CA SER A 185 -10.73 11.29 -5.06
C SER A 185 -11.17 12.68 -4.58
N GLY A 186 -10.31 13.68 -4.67
CA GLY A 186 -10.66 15.04 -4.26
C GLY A 186 -11.76 15.66 -5.12
N TYR A 187 -11.73 15.39 -6.43
CA TYR A 187 -12.74 15.89 -7.35
C TYR A 187 -14.11 15.24 -7.11
N ILE A 188 -14.13 13.93 -6.94
CA ILE A 188 -15.34 13.15 -6.66
C ILE A 188 -15.91 13.51 -5.28
N TYR A 189 -15.05 13.63 -4.27
CA TYR A 189 -15.45 14.01 -2.92
C TYR A 189 -16.20 15.34 -2.92
N LYS A 190 -15.70 16.33 -3.67
CA LYS A 190 -16.31 17.66 -3.76
C LYS A 190 -17.63 17.68 -4.50
N ASN A 191 -17.74 16.96 -5.63
CA ASN A 191 -18.85 17.13 -6.58
C ASN A 191 -19.95 16.07 -6.42
N ILE A 192 -19.61 14.88 -5.95
CA ILE A 192 -20.56 13.74 -5.82
C ILE A 192 -20.84 13.44 -4.35
N GLY A 193 -19.81 13.55 -3.50
CA GLY A 193 -19.90 13.26 -2.08
C GLY A 193 -18.89 12.23 -1.61
N SER A 194 -18.63 12.22 -0.33
CA SER A 194 -17.57 11.40 0.29
C SER A 194 -17.81 9.88 0.18
N PHE A 195 -19.05 9.43 0.11
CA PHE A 195 -19.42 8.02 -0.02
C PHE A 195 -18.92 7.41 -1.34
N SER A 196 -18.82 8.22 -2.40
CA SER A 196 -18.41 7.75 -3.72
C SER A 196 -16.98 7.19 -3.76
N LEU A 197 -16.11 7.60 -2.82
CA LEU A 197 -14.75 7.05 -2.70
C LEU A 197 -14.77 5.52 -2.59
N TYR A 198 -15.70 4.98 -1.81
CA TYR A 198 -15.78 3.55 -1.54
C TYR A 198 -16.40 2.76 -2.70
N VAL A 199 -17.25 3.42 -3.52
CA VAL A 199 -17.73 2.84 -4.79
C VAL A 199 -16.56 2.71 -5.79
N PHE A 200 -15.74 3.75 -5.93
CA PHE A 200 -14.56 3.71 -6.80
C PHE A 200 -13.49 2.75 -6.29
N PHE A 201 -13.35 2.59 -4.97
CA PHE A 201 -12.55 1.52 -4.37
C PHE A 201 -13.02 0.14 -4.86
N ALA A 202 -14.31 -0.17 -4.75
CA ALA A 202 -14.87 -1.46 -5.16
C ALA A 202 -14.71 -1.72 -6.66
N ILE A 203 -14.89 -0.69 -7.50
CA ILE A 203 -14.64 -0.76 -8.95
C ILE A 203 -13.15 -1.04 -9.21
N GLY A 204 -12.25 -0.36 -8.51
CA GLY A 204 -10.80 -0.58 -8.60
C GLY A 204 -10.41 -2.02 -8.23
N GLU A 205 -10.95 -2.56 -7.12
CA GLU A 205 -10.72 -3.95 -6.73
C GLU A 205 -11.20 -4.95 -7.78
N PHE A 206 -12.39 -4.70 -8.36
CA PHE A 206 -12.92 -5.55 -9.44
C PHE A 206 -12.01 -5.53 -10.68
N LEU A 207 -11.54 -4.36 -11.10
CA LEU A 207 -10.61 -4.22 -12.24
C LEU A 207 -9.23 -4.83 -11.94
N CYS A 208 -8.76 -4.72 -10.69
CA CYS A 208 -7.57 -5.42 -10.22
C CYS A 208 -7.71 -6.95 -10.36
N VAL A 209 -8.86 -7.50 -9.96
CA VAL A 209 -9.14 -8.94 -10.09
C VAL A 209 -9.16 -9.38 -11.56
N ILE A 210 -9.70 -8.58 -12.46
CA ILE A 210 -9.63 -8.88 -13.91
C ILE A 210 -8.15 -8.97 -14.34
N GLY A 211 -7.33 -7.99 -13.93
CA GLY A 211 -5.88 -8.03 -14.18
C GLY A 211 -5.22 -9.28 -13.62
N LEU A 212 -5.49 -9.56 -12.34
CA LEU A 212 -4.93 -10.69 -11.60
C LEU A 212 -5.23 -12.05 -12.27
N LEU A 213 -6.46 -12.26 -12.73
CA LEU A 213 -6.87 -13.49 -13.41
C LEU A 213 -6.14 -13.68 -14.76
N GLY A 214 -5.70 -12.59 -15.38
CA GLY A 214 -4.89 -12.61 -16.61
C GLY A 214 -3.40 -12.89 -16.38
N THR A 215 -2.88 -12.81 -15.16
CA THR A 215 -1.46 -13.04 -14.88
C THR A 215 -1.09 -14.53 -14.90
N GLN A 216 0.23 -14.80 -14.89
CA GLN A 216 0.74 -16.17 -14.80
C GLN A 216 0.34 -16.80 -13.46
N SER A 217 -0.06 -18.07 -13.51
CA SER A 217 -0.32 -18.85 -12.30
C SER A 217 0.96 -19.11 -11.52
N ILE A 218 0.99 -18.73 -10.24
CA ILE A 218 2.02 -19.15 -9.31
C ILE A 218 1.46 -20.32 -8.54
N LEU A 219 1.97 -21.51 -8.84
CA LEU A 219 1.67 -22.71 -8.08
C LEU A 219 2.39 -22.66 -6.72
N PRO A 220 1.80 -23.27 -5.69
CA PRO A 220 2.47 -23.37 -4.40
C PRO A 220 3.82 -24.08 -4.55
N PRO A 221 4.84 -23.68 -3.79
CA PRO A 221 6.16 -24.32 -3.85
C PRO A 221 6.05 -25.81 -3.45
N VAL A 222 6.55 -26.68 -4.31
CA VAL A 222 6.54 -28.15 -4.12
C VAL A 222 7.44 -28.58 -2.96
N GLU A 223 8.46 -27.80 -2.62
CA GLU A 223 9.39 -28.07 -1.54
C GLU A 223 9.41 -26.95 -0.51
N LYS A 224 9.04 -27.29 0.72
CA LYS A 224 9.29 -26.46 1.89
C LYS A 224 10.76 -26.67 2.30
N THR A 225 11.63 -25.72 2.02
CA THR A 225 12.90 -25.64 2.76
C THR A 225 12.56 -25.37 4.23
N ASN A 226 12.69 -26.40 5.05
CA ASN A 226 12.24 -26.44 6.46
C ASN A 226 13.17 -25.68 7.44
N GLU A 227 13.98 -24.78 7.02
CA GLU A 227 14.73 -23.96 7.97
C GLU A 227 13.90 -22.74 8.40
N LYS A 228 13.10 -22.94 9.43
CA LYS A 228 12.44 -21.83 10.16
C LYS A 228 13.50 -21.02 10.91
N ILE A 229 14.07 -20.02 10.25
CA ILE A 229 14.95 -19.07 10.91
C ILE A 229 14.12 -18.31 11.95
N SER A 230 14.47 -18.45 13.23
CA SER A 230 13.75 -17.79 14.31
C SER A 230 13.98 -16.27 14.27
N MET A 231 12.91 -15.48 14.45
CA MET A 231 13.02 -14.02 14.59
C MET A 231 13.97 -13.61 15.74
N SER A 232 14.03 -14.42 16.82
CA SER A 232 14.93 -14.18 17.94
C SER A 232 16.41 -14.26 17.54
N SER A 233 16.76 -15.09 16.56
CA SER A 233 18.13 -15.19 16.06
C SER A 233 18.59 -13.95 15.30
N VAL A 234 17.67 -13.30 14.57
CA VAL A 234 17.92 -12.04 13.85
C VAL A 234 18.01 -10.88 14.84
N PHE A 235 17.13 -10.84 15.85
CA PHE A 235 17.14 -9.80 16.88
C PHE A 235 18.45 -9.75 17.67
N LYS A 236 19.14 -10.89 17.82
CA LYS A 236 20.45 -10.99 18.50
C LYS A 236 21.63 -10.50 17.65
N ILE A 237 21.45 -10.22 16.35
CA ILE A 237 22.53 -9.71 15.50
C ILE A 237 22.89 -8.30 15.98
N LYS A 238 24.21 -8.07 16.20
CA LYS A 238 24.74 -6.76 16.58
C LYS A 238 24.24 -5.67 15.62
N HIS A 239 23.81 -4.55 16.13
CA HIS A 239 23.25 -3.40 15.41
C HIS A 239 21.77 -3.51 15.01
N ILE A 240 21.15 -4.68 14.89
CA ILE A 240 19.74 -4.82 14.54
C ILE A 240 18.81 -4.16 15.57
N PRO A 241 18.91 -4.43 16.89
CA PRO A 241 18.00 -3.82 17.86
C PRO A 241 18.04 -2.28 17.83
N TYR A 242 19.22 -1.71 17.71
CA TYR A 242 19.38 -0.26 17.62
C TYR A 242 18.75 0.28 16.33
N TYR A 243 18.96 -0.38 15.21
CA TYR A 243 18.36 -0.02 13.93
C TYR A 243 16.83 -0.08 13.97
N LEU A 244 16.27 -1.10 14.62
CA LEU A 244 14.81 -1.23 14.76
C LEU A 244 14.18 -0.08 15.55
N ILE A 245 14.88 0.52 16.52
CA ILE A 245 14.41 1.74 17.22
C ILE A 245 14.31 2.90 16.22
N ILE A 246 15.30 3.08 15.34
CA ILE A 246 15.27 4.10 14.28
C ILE A 246 14.10 3.84 13.33
N VAL A 247 13.88 2.58 12.95
CA VAL A 247 12.75 2.15 12.09
C VAL A 247 11.41 2.48 12.75
N CYS A 248 11.24 2.13 14.03
CA CYS A 248 10.02 2.43 14.78
C CYS A 248 9.73 3.92 14.80
N LEU A 249 10.74 4.72 15.11
CA LEU A 249 10.59 6.17 15.17
C LEU A 249 10.24 6.75 13.80
N PHE A 250 10.93 6.35 12.73
CA PHE A 250 10.68 6.81 11.38
C PHE A 250 9.24 6.49 10.93
N TYR A 251 8.83 5.22 10.99
CA TYR A 251 7.50 4.84 10.53
C TYR A 251 6.38 5.33 11.46
N GLY A 252 6.66 5.45 12.76
CA GLY A 252 5.72 6.07 13.70
C GLY A 252 5.34 7.49 13.29
N ILE A 253 6.34 8.36 13.09
CA ILE A 253 6.12 9.75 12.70
C ILE A 253 5.55 9.89 11.28
N THR A 254 6.06 9.15 10.30
CA THR A 254 5.64 9.31 8.91
C THR A 254 4.21 8.78 8.67
N ASN A 255 3.81 7.67 9.29
CA ASN A 255 2.46 7.12 9.11
C ASN A 255 1.38 8.03 9.71
N VAL A 256 1.61 8.63 10.87
CA VAL A 256 0.63 9.59 11.45
C VAL A 256 0.56 10.88 10.63
N HIS A 257 1.71 11.37 10.15
CA HIS A 257 1.74 12.52 9.24
C HIS A 257 0.94 12.25 7.96
N HIS A 258 1.14 11.10 7.33
CA HIS A 258 0.41 10.73 6.11
C HIS A 258 -1.10 10.63 6.34
N LEU A 259 -1.54 10.14 7.49
CA LEU A 259 -2.96 10.05 7.82
C LEU A 259 -3.60 11.43 8.01
N TYR A 260 -2.93 12.32 8.76
CA TYR A 260 -3.54 13.59 9.18
C TYR A 260 -3.24 14.78 8.28
N LEU A 261 -2.26 14.67 7.36
CA LEU A 261 -1.94 15.74 6.41
C LEU A 261 -3.16 16.23 5.60
N PRO A 262 -4.00 15.34 4.99
CA PRO A 262 -5.19 15.80 4.25
C PRO A 262 -6.18 16.57 5.13
N ALA A 263 -6.42 16.09 6.35
CA ALA A 263 -7.34 16.72 7.29
C ALA A 263 -6.82 18.08 7.76
N MET A 264 -5.53 18.18 8.08
CA MET A 264 -4.88 19.43 8.47
C MET A 264 -4.94 20.48 7.36
N LEU A 265 -4.60 20.10 6.12
CA LEU A 265 -4.67 21.02 4.98
C LEU A 265 -6.10 21.51 4.72
N LYS A 266 -7.10 20.64 4.88
CA LYS A 266 -8.51 21.00 4.79
C LYS A 266 -8.92 21.97 5.91
N GLN A 267 -8.51 21.70 7.15
CA GLN A 267 -8.78 22.58 8.29
C GLN A 267 -8.09 23.95 8.16
N SER A 268 -6.95 24.02 7.45
CA SER A 268 -6.28 25.29 7.13
C SER A 268 -6.98 26.10 6.04
N GLY A 269 -8.21 25.72 5.64
CA GLY A 269 -9.06 26.46 4.69
C GLY A 269 -8.91 26.04 3.23
N LEU A 270 -8.13 25.00 2.92
CA LEU A 270 -8.02 24.51 1.54
C LEU A 270 -9.25 23.65 1.15
N PRO A 271 -9.87 23.89 0.00
CA PRO A 271 -10.87 23.00 -0.53
C PRO A 271 -10.27 21.63 -0.85
N ILE A 272 -11.07 20.57 -0.71
CA ILE A 272 -10.60 19.18 -0.79
C ILE A 272 -9.92 18.84 -2.14
N ASN A 273 -10.34 19.45 -3.24
CA ASN A 273 -9.71 19.28 -4.54
C ASN A 273 -8.26 19.87 -4.57
N ASN A 274 -8.00 20.98 -3.87
CA ASN A 274 -6.64 21.51 -3.76
C ASN A 274 -5.77 20.61 -2.86
N VAL A 275 -6.34 20.08 -1.78
CA VAL A 275 -5.67 19.10 -0.92
C VAL A 275 -5.28 17.87 -1.74
N SER A 276 -6.18 17.34 -2.57
CA SER A 276 -5.88 16.18 -3.42
C SER A 276 -4.81 16.47 -4.47
N ASN A 277 -4.80 17.69 -5.06
CA ASN A 277 -3.75 18.11 -5.99
C ASN A 277 -2.36 18.15 -5.31
N ILE A 278 -2.29 18.66 -4.07
CA ILE A 278 -1.05 18.68 -3.28
C ILE A 278 -0.55 17.26 -3.03
N ILE A 279 -1.44 16.36 -2.63
CA ILE A 279 -1.08 14.95 -2.38
C ILE A 279 -0.66 14.26 -3.67
N PHE A 280 -1.34 14.51 -4.79
CA PHE A 280 -0.99 14.00 -6.12
C PHE A 280 0.42 14.40 -6.53
N VAL A 281 0.75 15.71 -6.50
CA VAL A 281 2.08 16.20 -6.87
C VAL A 281 3.14 15.64 -5.90
N SER A 282 2.86 15.61 -4.60
CA SER A 282 3.79 15.04 -3.61
C SER A 282 4.03 13.54 -3.83
N THR A 283 3.04 12.80 -4.32
CA THR A 283 3.20 11.37 -4.64
C THR A 283 4.04 11.18 -5.90
N LEU A 284 3.85 12.02 -6.93
CA LEU A 284 4.66 11.95 -8.14
C LEU A 284 6.15 12.23 -7.88
N SER A 285 6.51 12.97 -6.84
CA SER A 285 7.91 13.18 -6.45
C SER A 285 8.64 11.88 -6.03
N GLU A 286 7.91 10.79 -5.79
CA GLU A 286 8.48 9.44 -5.60
C GLU A 286 9.22 8.93 -6.84
N VAL A 287 8.71 9.25 -8.02
CA VAL A 287 9.25 8.72 -9.29
C VAL A 287 10.72 9.13 -9.51
N PRO A 288 11.09 10.43 -9.47
CA PRO A 288 12.49 10.82 -9.62
C PRO A 288 13.38 10.27 -8.50
N VAL A 289 12.89 10.18 -7.26
CA VAL A 289 13.67 9.61 -6.14
C VAL A 289 14.00 8.15 -6.41
N THR A 290 13.03 7.37 -6.90
CA THR A 290 13.21 5.96 -7.22
C THR A 290 14.14 5.78 -8.43
N LEU A 291 13.95 6.56 -9.50
CA LEU A 291 14.79 6.48 -10.71
C LEU A 291 16.24 6.89 -10.46
N LEU A 292 16.46 7.91 -9.62
CA LEU A 292 17.78 8.38 -9.26
C LEU A 292 18.41 7.61 -8.10
N SER A 293 17.75 6.58 -7.57
CA SER A 293 18.20 5.83 -6.40
C SER A 293 19.61 5.27 -6.56
N HIS A 294 19.92 4.71 -7.73
CA HIS A 294 21.25 4.16 -8.01
C HIS A 294 22.36 5.21 -7.87
N PHE A 295 22.09 6.48 -8.23
CA PHE A 295 23.07 7.56 -8.20
C PHE A 295 23.42 7.97 -6.76
N TYR A 296 22.42 8.28 -5.92
CA TYR A 296 22.69 8.73 -4.56
C TYR A 296 23.03 7.57 -3.61
N MET A 297 22.45 6.37 -3.82
CA MET A 297 22.75 5.20 -3.02
C MET A 297 24.21 4.74 -3.19
N ASN A 298 24.79 4.85 -4.38
CA ASN A 298 26.18 4.49 -4.60
C ASN A 298 27.19 5.55 -4.14
N ARG A 299 26.76 6.82 -4.03
CA ARG A 299 27.64 7.94 -3.68
C ARG A 299 27.75 8.18 -2.18
N PHE A 300 26.66 8.02 -1.44
CA PHE A 300 26.58 8.34 -0.01
C PHE A 300 26.63 7.09 0.87
N SER A 301 27.22 7.24 2.09
CA SER A 301 27.21 6.18 3.09
C SER A 301 25.80 5.98 3.69
N ASN A 302 25.53 4.78 4.22
CA ASN A 302 24.27 4.48 4.89
C ASN A 302 23.92 5.48 6.01
N LYS A 303 24.95 5.94 6.77
CA LYS A 303 24.77 6.93 7.82
C LYS A 303 24.38 8.30 7.28
N GLN A 304 25.04 8.76 6.20
CA GLN A 304 24.70 10.04 5.56
C GLN A 304 23.28 10.04 4.99
N LEU A 305 22.89 8.93 4.35
CA LEU A 305 21.54 8.77 3.81
C LEU A 305 20.47 8.75 4.91
N LEU A 306 20.67 8.00 6.01
CA LEU A 306 19.76 8.03 7.16
C LEU A 306 19.67 9.44 7.77
N MET A 307 20.81 10.12 7.91
CA MET A 307 20.85 11.47 8.45
C MET A 307 20.07 12.45 7.56
N SER A 308 20.24 12.38 6.21
CA SER A 308 19.51 13.25 5.30
C SER A 308 17.99 13.06 5.37
N VAL A 309 17.52 11.82 5.56
CA VAL A 309 16.09 11.54 5.75
C VAL A 309 15.55 12.22 7.00
N PHE A 310 16.23 12.09 8.15
CA PHE A 310 15.78 12.73 9.40
C PHE A 310 15.90 14.25 9.34
N ILE A 311 16.91 14.80 8.65
CA ILE A 311 16.99 16.26 8.38
C ILE A 311 15.78 16.74 7.58
N LEU A 312 15.38 16.01 6.52
CA LEU A 312 14.17 16.35 5.75
C LEU A 312 12.91 16.34 6.62
N LEU A 313 12.76 15.33 7.51
CA LEU A 313 11.64 15.28 8.46
C LEU A 313 11.68 16.44 9.47
N CYS A 314 12.86 16.78 9.99
CA CYS A 314 13.03 17.91 10.90
C CYS A 314 12.60 19.23 10.21
N ILE A 315 13.05 19.47 8.97
CA ILE A 315 12.66 20.67 8.20
C ILE A 315 11.15 20.68 7.98
N GLN A 316 10.57 19.54 7.59
CA GLN A 316 9.13 19.42 7.37
C GLN A 316 8.33 19.74 8.63
N PHE A 317 8.59 19.08 9.74
CA PHE A 317 7.79 19.26 10.95
C PHE A 317 8.08 20.56 11.68
N PHE A 318 9.31 21.11 11.57
CA PHE A 318 9.60 22.48 11.99
C PHE A 318 8.72 23.49 11.25
N THR A 319 8.63 23.36 9.92
CA THR A 319 7.80 24.26 9.10
C THR A 319 6.33 24.20 9.52
N PHE A 320 5.78 23.00 9.76
CA PHE A 320 4.39 22.83 10.16
C PHE A 320 4.10 23.33 11.59
N SER A 321 5.10 23.30 12.47
CA SER A 321 4.97 23.71 13.86
C SER A 321 5.10 25.23 14.06
N PHE A 322 6.08 25.86 13.38
CA PHE A 322 6.48 27.23 13.66
C PHE A 322 6.10 28.24 12.58
N LEU A 323 5.86 27.80 11.33
CA LEU A 323 5.55 28.70 10.23
C LEU A 323 4.07 28.65 9.89
N SER A 324 3.38 29.77 9.99
CA SER A 324 1.95 29.90 9.67
C SER A 324 1.67 30.03 8.17
N SER A 325 2.71 30.18 7.34
CA SER A 325 2.53 30.34 5.89
C SER A 325 2.18 29.02 5.21
N LEU A 326 0.93 28.87 4.80
CA LEU A 326 0.42 27.70 4.11
C LEU A 326 1.19 27.40 2.81
N ILE A 327 1.64 28.43 2.09
CA ILE A 327 2.42 28.27 0.85
C ILE A 327 3.74 27.56 1.15
N ILE A 328 4.46 27.99 2.20
CA ILE A 328 5.73 27.35 2.60
C ILE A 328 5.49 25.91 3.03
N GLN A 329 4.44 25.64 3.79
CA GLN A 329 4.07 24.28 4.20
C GLN A 329 3.82 23.37 2.98
N ILE A 330 3.08 23.86 1.97
CA ILE A 330 2.81 23.10 0.73
C ILE A 330 4.10 22.84 -0.05
N MET A 331 4.97 23.84 -0.19
CA MET A 331 6.26 23.67 -0.88
C MET A 331 7.14 22.61 -0.20
N ILE A 332 7.17 22.62 1.12
CA ILE A 332 7.91 21.61 1.89
C ILE A 332 7.30 20.22 1.74
N VAL A 333 5.98 20.07 1.69
CA VAL A 333 5.33 18.75 1.43
C VAL A 333 5.82 18.15 0.12
N PHE A 334 5.91 18.93 -0.95
CA PHE A 334 6.40 18.44 -2.24
C PHE A 334 7.84 17.96 -2.19
N LEU A 335 8.69 18.63 -1.39
CA LEU A 335 10.11 18.32 -1.30
C LEU A 335 10.44 17.18 -0.32
N THR A 336 9.60 16.93 0.68
CA THR A 336 10.01 16.07 1.82
C THR A 336 9.14 14.84 2.03
N LYS A 337 7.80 14.95 1.90
CA LYS A 337 6.86 13.89 2.31
C LYS A 337 7.20 12.53 1.70
N THR A 338 7.18 12.44 0.38
CA THR A 338 7.37 11.18 -0.33
C THR A 338 8.85 10.88 -0.55
N VAL A 339 9.68 11.92 -0.70
CA VAL A 339 11.14 11.81 -0.84
C VAL A 339 11.75 11.12 0.37
N ALA A 340 11.44 11.58 1.59
CA ALA A 340 11.94 10.97 2.82
C ALA A 340 11.48 9.52 2.97
N THR A 341 10.21 9.23 2.66
CA THR A 341 9.65 7.88 2.79
C THR A 341 10.30 6.90 1.81
N MET A 342 10.41 7.27 0.53
CA MET A 342 11.04 6.39 -0.47
C MET A 342 12.54 6.22 -0.24
N ALA A 343 13.25 7.30 0.07
CA ALA A 343 14.66 7.20 0.42
C ALA A 343 14.86 6.24 1.59
N PHE A 344 14.03 6.31 2.64
CA PHE A 344 14.13 5.40 3.78
C PHE A 344 13.86 3.94 3.40
N VAL A 345 12.87 3.65 2.54
CA VAL A 345 12.59 2.29 2.05
C VAL A 345 13.83 1.70 1.35
N MET A 346 14.47 2.47 0.46
CA MET A 346 15.68 2.03 -0.24
C MET A 346 16.87 1.84 0.73
N ILE A 347 17.04 2.76 1.66
CA ILE A 347 18.10 2.69 2.69
C ILE A 347 17.88 1.47 3.58
N ASN A 348 16.63 1.17 3.96
CA ASN A 348 16.30 0.00 4.77
C ASN A 348 16.72 -1.30 4.08
N LEU A 349 16.41 -1.46 2.79
CA LEU A 349 16.85 -2.63 2.02
C LEU A 349 18.38 -2.76 2.01
N ARG A 350 19.11 -1.66 1.80
CA ARG A 350 20.57 -1.64 1.78
C ARG A 350 21.18 -1.93 3.15
N ILE A 351 20.62 -1.39 4.23
CA ILE A 351 21.12 -1.63 5.59
C ILE A 351 20.93 -3.09 5.99
N ILE A 352 19.74 -3.64 5.74
CA ILE A 352 19.45 -5.04 6.06
C ILE A 352 20.36 -5.97 5.26
N SER A 353 20.59 -5.73 3.97
CA SER A 353 21.51 -6.52 3.17
C SER A 353 22.99 -6.39 3.60
N THR A 354 23.36 -5.31 4.29
CA THR A 354 24.72 -5.09 4.82
C THR A 354 24.95 -5.77 6.18
N ILE A 355 23.90 -5.82 7.03
CA ILE A 355 24.02 -6.31 8.42
C ILE A 355 23.68 -7.79 8.52
N VAL A 356 22.81 -8.31 7.64
CA VAL A 356 22.21 -9.64 7.76
C VAL A 356 22.59 -10.50 6.56
N ASP A 357 23.00 -11.75 6.82
CA ASP A 357 23.29 -12.72 5.78
C ASP A 357 22.10 -13.01 4.88
N ASN A 358 22.33 -13.34 3.62
CA ASN A 358 21.29 -13.55 2.60
C ASN A 358 20.19 -14.51 3.07
N ALA A 359 20.53 -15.58 3.77
CA ALA A 359 19.57 -16.56 4.28
C ALA A 359 18.57 -15.96 5.30
N ARG A 360 18.94 -14.92 6.04
CA ARG A 360 18.15 -14.29 7.11
C ARG A 360 17.52 -12.97 6.73
N GLN A 361 17.78 -12.43 5.54
CA GLN A 361 17.29 -11.11 5.11
C GLN A 361 15.76 -11.03 5.09
N ASN A 362 15.07 -12.06 4.61
CA ASN A 362 13.60 -12.08 4.62
C ASN A 362 13.02 -12.02 6.03
N THR A 363 13.64 -12.73 6.98
CA THR A 363 13.23 -12.68 8.39
C THR A 363 13.50 -11.31 9.01
N ALA A 364 14.62 -10.66 8.64
CA ALA A 364 14.94 -9.31 9.09
C ALA A 364 13.95 -8.26 8.53
N LEU A 365 13.58 -8.34 7.26
CA LEU A 365 12.57 -7.48 6.66
C LEU A 365 11.18 -7.68 7.28
N SER A 366 10.84 -8.93 7.62
CA SER A 366 9.60 -9.23 8.35
C SER A 366 9.60 -8.61 9.75
N LEU A 367 10.75 -8.64 10.44
CA LEU A 367 10.92 -7.99 11.74
C LEU A 367 10.79 -6.47 11.64
N VAL A 368 11.37 -5.85 10.60
CA VAL A 368 11.17 -4.41 10.29
C VAL A 368 9.70 -4.10 10.06
N SER A 369 8.97 -4.95 9.33
CA SER A 369 7.53 -4.76 9.09
C SER A 369 6.70 -4.88 10.38
N ALA A 370 7.06 -5.80 11.27
CA ALA A 370 6.42 -5.92 12.59
C ALA A 370 6.67 -4.66 13.45
N CYS A 371 7.91 -4.16 13.47
CA CYS A 371 8.27 -2.92 14.16
C CYS A 371 7.53 -1.70 13.57
N LYS A 372 7.39 -1.62 12.25
CA LYS A 372 6.58 -0.59 11.57
C LYS A 372 5.14 -0.62 12.06
N SER A 373 4.50 -1.79 12.09
CA SER A 373 3.11 -1.93 12.55
C SER A 373 2.95 -1.56 14.02
N PHE A 374 3.85 -2.04 14.88
CA PHE A 374 3.85 -1.71 16.30
C PHE A 374 4.00 -0.20 16.54
N ALA A 375 4.99 0.43 15.92
CA ALA A 375 5.20 1.87 16.01
C ALA A 375 3.99 2.65 15.50
N SER A 376 3.38 2.21 14.38
CA SER A 376 2.18 2.85 13.84
C SER A 376 1.02 2.82 14.84
N ILE A 377 0.79 1.71 15.54
CA ILE A 377 -0.26 1.61 16.55
C ILE A 377 -0.04 2.65 17.66
N VAL A 378 1.17 2.65 18.25
CA VAL A 378 1.51 3.54 19.38
C VAL A 378 1.41 5.01 18.97
N PHE A 379 2.05 5.38 17.86
CA PHE A 379 2.06 6.76 17.38
C PHE A 379 0.68 7.24 16.92
N GLN A 380 -0.13 6.38 16.31
CA GLN A 380 -1.51 6.75 15.91
C GLN A 380 -2.36 7.08 17.13
N MET A 381 -2.35 6.22 18.16
CA MET A 381 -3.13 6.49 19.37
C MET A 381 -2.72 7.78 20.04
N LEU A 382 -1.40 8.02 20.22
CA LEU A 382 -0.90 9.26 20.78
C LEU A 382 -1.24 10.49 19.94
N ALA A 383 -1.14 10.39 18.61
CA ALA A 383 -1.43 11.47 17.69
C ALA A 383 -2.90 11.92 17.75
N GLY A 384 -3.83 10.96 17.78
CA GLY A 384 -5.25 11.28 17.88
C GLY A 384 -5.58 12.08 19.12
N TYR A 385 -5.10 11.62 20.29
CA TYR A 385 -5.24 12.36 21.56
C TYR A 385 -4.63 13.75 21.48
N LEU A 386 -3.41 13.84 20.96
CA LEU A 386 -2.69 15.11 20.90
C LEU A 386 -3.43 16.13 20.00
N ILE A 387 -3.97 15.70 18.85
CA ILE A 387 -4.73 16.57 17.96
C ILE A 387 -6.03 17.06 18.61
N ASP A 388 -6.78 16.16 19.29
CA ASP A 388 -8.04 16.52 19.92
C ASP A 388 -7.85 17.51 21.07
N PHE A 389 -6.77 17.40 21.88
CA PHE A 389 -6.55 18.25 23.05
C PHE A 389 -5.78 19.54 22.73
N THR A 390 -4.84 19.50 21.79
CA THR A 390 -3.89 20.61 21.59
C THR A 390 -3.83 21.14 20.16
N GLY A 391 -4.52 20.45 19.24
CA GLY A 391 -4.57 20.82 17.83
C GLY A 391 -3.32 20.40 17.01
N TYR A 392 -3.36 20.71 15.72
CA TYR A 392 -2.31 20.30 14.77
C TYR A 392 -0.95 20.92 15.02
N GLN A 393 -0.88 22.16 15.52
CA GLN A 393 0.39 22.84 15.74
C GLN A 393 1.26 22.09 16.76
N MET A 394 0.68 21.73 17.90
CA MET A 394 1.38 20.98 18.95
C MET A 394 1.68 19.54 18.51
N PHE A 395 0.77 18.93 17.76
CA PHE A 395 1.02 17.64 17.15
C PHE A 395 2.28 17.65 16.27
N TYR A 396 2.44 18.63 15.38
CA TYR A 396 3.64 18.76 14.55
C TYR A 396 4.89 19.14 15.34
N PHE A 397 4.74 19.86 16.43
CA PHE A 397 5.86 20.14 17.34
C PHE A 397 6.40 18.85 17.98
N VAL A 398 5.53 17.95 18.43
CA VAL A 398 5.93 16.65 18.95
C VAL A 398 6.61 15.80 17.87
N LEU A 399 6.09 15.79 16.63
CA LEU A 399 6.74 15.09 15.51
C LEU A 399 8.11 15.69 15.19
N PHE A 400 8.28 17.00 15.31
CA PHE A 400 9.59 17.66 15.18
C PHE A 400 10.56 17.18 16.23
N ILE A 401 10.16 17.16 17.52
CA ILE A 401 11.02 16.61 18.61
C ILE A 401 11.38 15.15 18.32
N CYS A 402 10.41 14.32 17.95
CA CYS A 402 10.67 12.92 17.60
C CYS A 402 11.66 12.79 16.44
N SER A 403 11.58 13.65 15.42
CA SER A 403 12.51 13.63 14.29
C SER A 403 13.93 14.08 14.70
N VAL A 404 14.05 15.04 15.62
CA VAL A 404 15.35 15.43 16.23
C VAL A 404 15.94 14.28 17.02
N ILE A 405 15.13 13.58 17.83
CA ILE A 405 15.58 12.37 18.55
C ILE A 405 16.07 11.31 17.55
N GLY A 406 15.34 11.10 16.46
CA GLY A 406 15.76 10.19 15.38
C GLY A 406 17.10 10.60 14.76
N MET A 407 17.31 11.89 14.51
CA MET A 407 18.57 12.41 14.00
C MET A 407 19.72 12.15 14.98
N VAL A 408 19.51 12.35 16.28
CA VAL A 408 20.50 12.06 17.34
C VAL A 408 20.79 10.55 17.40
N LEU A 409 19.78 9.70 17.33
CA LEU A 409 19.98 8.25 17.30
C LEU A 409 20.81 7.83 16.08
N VAL A 410 20.55 8.38 14.90
CA VAL A 410 21.34 8.10 13.69
C VAL A 410 22.78 8.60 13.85
N PHE A 411 22.99 9.73 14.50
CA PHE A 411 24.35 10.26 14.76
C PHE A 411 25.20 9.27 15.55
N PHE A 412 24.65 8.65 16.60
CA PHE A 412 25.31 7.66 17.42
C PHE A 412 25.32 6.25 16.83
N PHE A 413 24.53 5.99 15.78
CA PHE A 413 24.47 4.69 15.15
C PHE A 413 25.75 4.37 14.37
N LYS A 414 26.44 3.30 14.78
CA LYS A 414 27.61 2.78 14.08
C LYS A 414 27.14 1.82 12.98
N VAL A 415 26.87 2.39 11.81
CA VAL A 415 26.43 1.60 10.64
C VAL A 415 27.62 0.85 10.05
N PRO A 416 27.56 -0.48 9.92
CA PRO A 416 28.57 -1.23 9.19
C PRO A 416 28.61 -0.75 7.73
N THR A 417 29.81 -0.47 7.24
CA THR A 417 30.03 -0.11 5.84
C THR A 417 30.62 -1.31 5.11
N ASN A 418 29.85 -1.96 4.28
CA ASN A 418 30.36 -2.95 3.35
C ASN A 418 30.47 -2.27 1.96
N LYS A 419 31.71 -1.98 1.52
CA LYS A 419 31.98 -1.24 0.27
C LYS A 419 31.68 -2.05 -0.99
N ASP A 420 31.53 -3.37 -0.87
CA ASP A 420 31.47 -4.29 -2.01
C ASP A 420 30.03 -4.68 -2.43
N LEU A 421 29.02 -4.30 -1.66
CA LEU A 421 27.62 -4.59 -1.99
C LEU A 421 27.00 -3.47 -2.86
N LYS A 422 27.07 -3.64 -4.18
CA LYS A 422 26.23 -2.90 -5.13
C LYS A 422 24.85 -3.55 -5.14
N VAL A 423 23.96 -3.09 -4.28
CA VAL A 423 22.56 -3.61 -4.18
C VAL A 423 21.66 -3.06 -5.29
N PHE A 424 22.04 -1.94 -5.89
CA PHE A 424 21.30 -1.27 -6.96
C PHE A 424 22.16 -1.15 -8.21
N HIS A 425 21.80 -1.90 -9.25
CA HIS A 425 22.36 -1.85 -10.61
C HIS A 425 21.43 -1.11 -11.56
#